data_a0c29db895b2ab90d6199bdd6fc75d2b
#
_entry.id   a0c29db895b2ab90d6199bdd6fc75d2b
#
_cell.length_a   1.000
_cell.length_b   1.000
_cell.length_c   1.000
_cell.angle_alpha   90.00
_cell.angle_beta   90.00
_cell.angle_gamma   90.00
#
_symmetry.space_group_name_H-M   'P 1'
#
loop_
_entity.id
_entity.type
_entity.pdbx_description
1 polymer ?
#
loop_
_entity_poly.entity_id
_entity_poly.type
_entity_poly.pdbx_seq_one_letter_code
_entity_poly.pdbx_strand_id
1 'polypeptide(L)'
;MNIFNTYKPDNFHTVTPYLFVDKPQLLIDFLKNAFFAKEINRSVNPTNGDIANCILQIGDTCFMISQAREQFEGMRTALYLFVDDVEAVHQRAVDNGAKIEFEPADMPYEDRQSGIIDPCGNYWWISKRQVKKGYQE
;
A
#
# COMPACT_ATOMS: atom_id res chain seq x y z
N MET A 1 -12.86 -28.97 -1.23
CA MET A 1 -13.65 -28.00 -2.04
C MET A 1 -12.79 -26.79 -2.37
N ASN A 2 -12.76 -26.39 -3.62
CA ASN A 2 -12.04 -25.20 -4.03
C ASN A 2 -13.02 -24.05 -4.18
N ILE A 3 -13.09 -23.18 -3.16
CA ILE A 3 -14.00 -22.04 -3.16
C ILE A 3 -13.34 -20.78 -3.78
N PHE A 4 -12.09 -20.90 -4.22
CA PHE A 4 -11.35 -19.75 -4.75
C PHE A 4 -11.16 -19.81 -6.26
N ASN A 5 -11.86 -20.74 -6.93
CA ASN A 5 -11.78 -20.91 -8.38
C ASN A 5 -12.76 -19.94 -9.06
N THR A 6 -12.44 -18.66 -9.04
CA THR A 6 -13.27 -17.62 -9.64
C THR A 6 -12.40 -16.67 -10.45
N TYR A 7 -13.02 -15.97 -11.38
CA TYR A 7 -12.33 -14.92 -12.14
C TYR A 7 -11.90 -13.79 -11.20
N LYS A 8 -10.70 -13.31 -11.39
CA LYS A 8 -10.23 -12.06 -10.78
C LYS A 8 -9.60 -11.21 -11.89
N PRO A 9 -9.82 -9.90 -11.87
CA PRO A 9 -9.11 -9.02 -12.81
C PRO A 9 -7.60 -9.17 -12.66
N ASP A 10 -6.87 -8.81 -13.69
CA ASP A 10 -5.40 -8.93 -13.70
C ASP A 10 -4.79 -8.21 -12.49
N ASN A 11 -3.84 -8.87 -11.84
CA ASN A 11 -3.09 -8.38 -10.69
C ASN A 11 -3.92 -8.19 -9.42
N PHE A 12 -5.16 -8.66 -9.40
CA PHE A 12 -5.93 -8.82 -8.17
C PHE A 12 -5.66 -10.20 -7.60
N HIS A 13 -5.67 -10.30 -6.30
CA HIS A 13 -5.41 -11.55 -5.58
C HIS A 13 -6.62 -11.94 -4.77
N THR A 14 -6.65 -13.17 -4.28
CA THR A 14 -7.79 -13.66 -3.50
C THR A 14 -8.16 -12.71 -2.36
N VAL A 15 -7.16 -12.17 -1.69
CA VAL A 15 -7.35 -11.09 -0.71
C VAL A 15 -6.79 -9.82 -1.32
N THR A 16 -7.64 -8.82 -1.45
CA THR A 16 -7.28 -7.55 -2.08
C THR A 16 -7.41 -6.43 -1.05
N PRO A 17 -6.35 -5.65 -0.80
CA PRO A 17 -6.44 -4.53 0.13
C PRO A 17 -7.45 -3.48 -0.35
N TYR A 18 -8.16 -2.91 0.61
CA TYR A 18 -9.13 -1.85 0.35
C TYR A 18 -8.96 -0.80 1.45
N LEU A 19 -8.43 0.37 1.08
CA LEU A 19 -8.08 1.42 2.03
C LEU A 19 -9.14 2.53 2.00
N PHE A 20 -9.65 2.88 3.18
CA PHE A 20 -10.56 4.02 3.34
C PHE A 20 -9.77 5.13 4.02
N VAL A 21 -9.63 6.27 3.36
CA VAL A 21 -8.80 7.37 3.85
C VAL A 21 -9.54 8.69 3.72
N ASP A 22 -9.17 9.65 4.57
CA ASP A 22 -9.82 10.96 4.57
C ASP A 22 -9.42 11.83 3.38
N LYS A 23 -8.22 11.62 2.86
CA LYS A 23 -7.67 12.41 1.74
C LYS A 23 -7.12 11.47 0.67
N PRO A 24 -8.00 10.81 -0.11
CA PRO A 24 -7.54 9.80 -1.07
C PRO A 24 -6.62 10.36 -2.15
N GLN A 25 -6.83 11.58 -2.64
CA GLN A 25 -5.93 12.13 -3.65
C GLN A 25 -4.51 12.32 -3.10
N LEU A 26 -4.40 12.75 -1.85
CA LEU A 26 -3.10 12.90 -1.21
C LEU A 26 -2.36 11.55 -1.13
N LEU A 27 -3.08 10.49 -0.76
CA LEU A 27 -2.51 9.15 -0.70
C LEU A 27 -2.13 8.65 -2.10
N ILE A 28 -2.99 8.85 -3.09
CA ILE A 28 -2.72 8.43 -4.46
C ILE A 28 -1.44 9.09 -4.98
N ASP A 29 -1.30 10.41 -4.78
CA ASP A 29 -0.10 11.12 -5.22
C ASP A 29 1.14 10.62 -4.51
N PHE A 30 1.04 10.37 -3.20
CA PHE A 30 2.15 9.81 -2.43
C PHE A 30 2.58 8.45 -3.00
N LEU A 31 1.62 7.55 -3.22
CA LEU A 31 1.93 6.20 -3.69
C LEU A 31 2.54 6.21 -5.10
N LYS A 32 2.07 7.11 -5.97
CA LYS A 32 2.66 7.27 -7.30
C LYS A 32 4.11 7.72 -7.21
N ASN A 33 4.40 8.68 -6.35
CA ASN A 33 5.72 9.29 -6.27
C ASN A 33 6.69 8.46 -5.43
N ALA A 34 6.23 7.82 -4.38
CA ALA A 34 7.09 7.06 -3.48
C ALA A 34 7.25 5.60 -3.90
N PHE A 35 6.17 4.93 -4.32
CA PHE A 35 6.16 3.50 -4.57
C PHE A 35 5.87 3.15 -6.02
N PHE A 36 5.93 4.12 -6.94
CA PHE A 36 5.72 3.91 -8.37
C PHE A 36 4.34 3.33 -8.69
N ALA A 37 3.33 3.69 -7.92
CA ALA A 37 1.96 3.24 -8.16
C ALA A 37 1.45 3.77 -9.50
N LYS A 38 0.64 2.95 -10.16
CA LYS A 38 0.00 3.29 -11.41
C LYS A 38 -1.51 3.28 -11.18
N GLU A 39 -2.19 4.35 -11.60
CA GLU A 39 -3.64 4.41 -11.51
C GLU A 39 -4.25 3.62 -12.66
N ILE A 40 -5.08 2.63 -12.33
CA ILE A 40 -5.72 1.76 -13.31
C ILE A 40 -7.10 2.30 -13.67
N ASN A 41 -7.87 2.73 -12.66
CA ASN A 41 -9.23 3.22 -12.88
C ASN A 41 -9.65 4.07 -11.69
N ARG A 42 -10.61 4.98 -11.94
CA ARG A 42 -11.15 5.85 -10.89
C ARG A 42 -12.63 6.09 -11.16
N SER A 43 -13.44 6.00 -10.13
CA SER A 43 -14.82 6.47 -10.19
C SER A 43 -15.03 7.56 -9.14
N VAL A 44 -15.80 8.56 -9.50
CA VAL A 44 -16.01 9.75 -8.68
C VAL A 44 -17.52 9.88 -8.43
N ASN A 45 -17.88 10.22 -7.20
CA ASN A 45 -19.25 10.51 -6.85
C ASN A 45 -19.68 11.81 -7.55
N PRO A 46 -20.67 11.78 -8.46
CA PRO A 46 -21.04 12.99 -9.22
C PRO A 46 -21.69 14.06 -8.36
N THR A 47 -22.20 13.70 -7.18
CA THR A 47 -22.89 14.64 -6.31
C THR A 47 -21.93 15.52 -5.53
N ASN A 48 -20.85 14.92 -4.97
CA ASN A 48 -19.94 15.65 -4.08
C ASN A 48 -18.48 15.66 -4.54
N GLY A 49 -18.15 14.97 -5.63
CA GLY A 49 -16.78 14.92 -6.15
C GLY A 49 -15.84 14.00 -5.42
N ASP A 50 -16.32 13.27 -4.42
CA ASP A 50 -15.48 12.32 -3.69
C ASP A 50 -15.02 11.16 -4.56
N ILE A 51 -13.82 10.64 -4.30
CA ILE A 51 -13.35 9.43 -4.95
C ILE A 51 -14.11 8.25 -4.37
N ALA A 52 -15.05 7.73 -5.14
CA ALA A 52 -15.84 6.58 -4.73
C ALA A 52 -15.00 5.30 -4.74
N ASN A 53 -14.09 5.18 -5.71
CA ASN A 53 -13.16 4.06 -5.78
C ASN A 53 -12.02 4.42 -6.73
N CYS A 54 -10.80 4.14 -6.32
CA CYS A 54 -9.63 4.27 -7.18
C CYS A 54 -8.84 2.98 -7.10
N ILE A 55 -8.52 2.40 -8.25
CA ILE A 55 -7.70 1.19 -8.33
C ILE A 55 -6.29 1.61 -8.69
N LEU A 56 -5.33 1.26 -7.83
CA LEU A 56 -3.91 1.45 -8.07
C LEU A 56 -3.22 0.10 -8.20
N GLN A 57 -2.11 0.11 -8.92
CA GLN A 57 -1.25 -1.07 -9.03
C GLN A 57 0.15 -0.70 -8.54
N ILE A 58 0.68 -1.50 -7.63
CA ILE A 58 2.08 -1.45 -7.20
C ILE A 58 2.67 -2.82 -7.49
N GLY A 59 3.72 -2.87 -8.33
CA GLY A 59 4.29 -4.17 -8.74
C GLY A 59 3.23 -5.08 -9.35
N ASP A 60 3.04 -6.24 -8.76
CA ASP A 60 2.09 -7.25 -9.23
C ASP A 60 0.72 -7.19 -8.53
N THR A 61 0.47 -6.15 -7.74
CA THR A 61 -0.73 -6.10 -6.89
C THR A 61 -1.58 -4.89 -7.20
N CYS A 62 -2.85 -5.14 -7.53
CA CYS A 62 -3.88 -4.11 -7.57
C CYS A 62 -4.61 -4.05 -6.24
N PHE A 63 -4.96 -2.85 -5.82
CA PHE A 63 -5.72 -2.61 -4.60
C PHE A 63 -6.57 -1.36 -4.75
N MET A 64 -7.45 -1.12 -3.80
CA MET A 64 -8.46 -0.07 -3.91
C MET A 64 -8.31 0.98 -2.82
N ILE A 65 -8.66 2.23 -3.18
CA ILE A 65 -8.68 3.37 -2.26
C ILE A 65 -10.01 4.10 -2.47
N SER A 66 -10.66 4.46 -1.36
CA SER A 66 -11.91 5.22 -1.39
C SER A 66 -11.91 6.29 -0.32
N GLN A 67 -12.71 7.33 -0.54
CA GLN A 67 -12.98 8.33 0.48
C GLN A 67 -13.61 7.65 1.70
N ALA A 68 -13.03 7.84 2.87
CA ALA A 68 -13.62 7.34 4.12
C ALA A 68 -14.90 8.12 4.43
N ARG A 69 -15.93 7.41 4.83
CA ARG A 69 -17.20 7.98 5.24
C ARG A 69 -17.68 7.30 6.50
N GLU A 70 -18.29 8.07 7.40
CA GLU A 70 -18.98 7.57 8.59
C GLU A 70 -18.09 6.62 9.39
N GLN A 71 -18.48 5.34 9.52
CA GLN A 71 -17.74 4.38 10.33
C GLN A 71 -16.33 4.09 9.84
N PHE A 72 -15.99 4.49 8.60
CA PHE A 72 -14.66 4.27 8.06
C PHE A 72 -13.70 5.43 8.32
N GLU A 73 -14.20 6.54 8.88
CA GLU A 73 -13.34 7.68 9.17
C GLU A 73 -12.30 7.32 10.23
N GLY A 74 -11.05 7.74 10.02
CA GLY A 74 -9.94 7.44 10.91
C GLY A 74 -9.39 6.02 10.82
N MET A 75 -9.90 5.22 9.89
CA MET A 75 -9.40 3.87 9.67
C MET A 75 -7.95 3.90 9.20
N ARG A 76 -7.16 2.97 9.70
CA ARG A 76 -5.74 2.83 9.34
C ARG A 76 -5.45 1.41 8.93
N THR A 77 -4.51 1.27 7.99
CA THR A 77 -4.14 -0.03 7.43
C THR A 77 -2.65 -0.24 7.62
N ALA A 78 -2.24 -1.48 7.74
CA ALA A 78 -0.83 -1.87 7.75
C ALA A 78 -0.58 -2.75 6.54
N LEU A 79 0.48 -2.43 5.79
CA LEU A 79 0.83 -3.14 4.57
C LEU A 79 2.31 -3.50 4.57
N TYR A 80 2.63 -4.61 3.95
CA TYR A 80 3.98 -5.12 3.82
C TYR A 80 4.37 -5.04 2.35
N LEU A 81 5.41 -4.26 2.04
CA LEU A 81 5.82 -3.99 0.66
C LEU A 81 7.19 -4.63 0.41
N PHE A 82 7.25 -5.55 -0.54
CA PHE A 82 8.52 -6.15 -0.94
C PHE A 82 9.15 -5.36 -2.06
N VAL A 83 10.40 -4.94 -1.85
CA VAL A 83 11.18 -4.16 -2.82
C VAL A 83 12.59 -4.74 -2.92
N ASP A 84 13.33 -4.35 -3.94
CA ASP A 84 14.71 -4.80 -4.11
C ASP A 84 15.74 -3.85 -3.51
N ASP A 85 15.34 -2.63 -3.12
CA ASP A 85 16.24 -1.64 -2.50
C ASP A 85 15.47 -0.88 -1.42
N VAL A 86 15.60 -1.34 -0.19
CA VAL A 86 14.88 -0.78 0.95
C VAL A 86 15.27 0.67 1.19
N GLU A 87 16.57 0.98 1.19
CA GLU A 87 17.04 2.33 1.46
C GLU A 87 16.52 3.34 0.44
N ALA A 88 16.56 2.98 -0.84
CA ALA A 88 16.10 3.89 -1.89
C ALA A 88 14.60 4.17 -1.79
N VAL A 89 13.80 3.13 -1.57
CA VAL A 89 12.35 3.28 -1.47
C VAL A 89 11.97 4.03 -0.19
N HIS A 90 12.65 3.72 0.92
CA HIS A 90 12.45 4.43 2.18
C HIS A 90 12.69 5.94 2.00
N GLN A 91 13.81 6.32 1.36
CA GLN A 91 14.15 7.72 1.16
C GLN A 91 13.12 8.41 0.25
N ARG A 92 12.65 7.73 -0.80
CA ARG A 92 11.59 8.28 -1.65
C ARG A 92 10.31 8.55 -0.85
N ALA A 93 9.97 7.66 0.05
CA ALA A 93 8.79 7.85 0.91
C ALA A 93 8.96 9.08 1.79
N VAL A 94 10.11 9.22 2.43
CA VAL A 94 10.41 10.38 3.30
C VAL A 94 10.39 11.67 2.49
N ASP A 95 11.00 11.67 1.30
CA ASP A 95 11.05 12.85 0.42
C ASP A 95 9.65 13.26 -0.04
N ASN A 96 8.68 12.36 -0.01
CA ASN A 96 7.30 12.62 -0.44
C ASN A 96 6.33 12.79 0.74
N GLY A 97 6.85 12.99 1.95
CA GLY A 97 6.03 13.38 3.08
C GLY A 97 5.69 12.30 4.09
N ALA A 98 6.27 11.11 3.96
CA ALA A 98 6.08 10.06 4.96
C ALA A 98 6.81 10.39 6.25
N LYS A 99 6.27 9.92 7.36
CA LYS A 99 6.97 9.93 8.65
C LYS A 99 7.73 8.63 8.81
N ILE A 100 8.86 8.68 9.50
CA ILE A 100 9.66 7.49 9.75
C ILE A 100 9.15 6.81 11.01
N GLU A 101 8.75 5.54 10.88
CA GLU A 101 8.44 4.68 12.03
C GLU A 101 9.74 4.08 12.58
N PHE A 102 10.56 3.52 11.69
CA PHE A 102 11.93 3.10 12.02
C PHE A 102 12.78 3.06 10.75
N GLU A 103 14.07 3.32 10.94
CA GLU A 103 15.05 3.36 9.86
C GLU A 103 15.35 1.95 9.33
N PRO A 104 15.88 1.84 8.10
CA PRO A 104 16.26 0.53 7.57
C PRO A 104 17.21 -0.21 8.50
N ALA A 105 16.90 -1.48 8.76
CA ALA A 105 17.66 -2.36 9.62
C ALA A 105 17.45 -3.81 9.23
N ASP A 106 18.39 -4.66 9.64
CA ASP A 106 18.24 -6.09 9.47
C ASP A 106 17.41 -6.65 10.62
N MET A 107 16.37 -7.39 10.27
CA MET A 107 15.45 -7.95 11.26
C MET A 107 15.82 -9.40 11.61
N PRO A 108 15.45 -9.87 12.81
CA PRO A 108 15.76 -11.25 13.22
C PRO A 108 15.20 -12.31 12.28
N TYR A 109 14.10 -12.01 11.56
CA TYR A 109 13.48 -12.93 10.62
C TYR A 109 14.06 -12.83 9.21
N GLU A 110 15.24 -12.21 9.09
CA GLU A 110 16.05 -12.15 7.88
C GLU A 110 15.43 -11.32 6.75
N ASP A 111 14.76 -10.25 7.11
CA ASP A 111 14.39 -9.18 6.18
C ASP A 111 15.23 -7.95 6.47
N ARG A 112 15.68 -7.27 5.43
CA ARG A 112 16.09 -5.87 5.53
C ARG A 112 14.82 -5.05 5.49
N GLN A 113 14.59 -4.15 6.45
CA GLN A 113 13.26 -3.57 6.57
C GLN A 113 13.32 -2.17 7.16
N SER A 114 12.41 -1.32 6.69
CA SER A 114 12.11 -0.04 7.35
C SER A 114 10.60 0.10 7.51
N GLY A 115 10.18 1.04 8.32
CA GLY A 115 8.77 1.36 8.48
C GLY A 115 8.52 2.83 8.27
N ILE A 116 7.47 3.13 7.53
CA ILE A 116 7.02 4.52 7.34
C ILE A 116 5.52 4.62 7.60
N ILE A 117 5.09 5.83 7.89
CA ILE A 117 3.67 6.16 8.00
C ILE A 117 3.36 7.12 6.84
N ASP A 118 2.41 6.76 5.99
CA ASP A 118 2.08 7.59 4.84
C ASP A 118 1.31 8.84 5.29
N PRO A 119 1.09 9.81 4.38
CA PRO A 119 0.41 11.07 4.75
C PRO A 119 -1.02 10.90 5.25
N CYS A 120 -1.63 9.74 5.05
CA CYS A 120 -2.98 9.43 5.54
C CYS A 120 -2.96 8.54 6.78
N GLY A 121 -1.79 8.25 7.34
CA GLY A 121 -1.67 7.52 8.60
C GLY A 121 -1.57 6.01 8.47
N ASN A 122 -1.42 5.48 7.28
CA ASN A 122 -1.25 4.04 7.10
C ASN A 122 0.21 3.65 7.28
N TYR A 123 0.43 2.46 7.79
CA TYR A 123 1.77 1.94 8.06
C TYR A 123 2.23 1.06 6.92
N TRP A 124 3.46 1.28 6.45
CA TRP A 124 4.07 0.50 5.39
C TRP A 124 5.39 -0.05 5.88
N TRP A 125 5.51 -1.38 5.90
CA TRP A 125 6.79 -2.05 6.11
C TRP A 125 7.44 -2.23 4.75
N ILE A 126 8.58 -1.55 4.54
CA ILE A 126 9.32 -1.60 3.28
C ILE A 126 10.41 -2.65 3.48
N SER A 127 10.35 -3.75 2.74
CA SER A 127 11.11 -4.96 3.08
C SER A 127 11.75 -5.61 1.88
N LYS A 128 12.89 -6.23 2.13
CA LYS A 128 13.55 -7.12 1.19
C LYS A 128 13.93 -8.38 1.93
N ARG A 129 13.47 -9.52 1.43
CA ARG A 129 13.84 -10.82 1.97
C ARG A 129 15.32 -11.07 1.68
N GLN A 130 16.13 -11.37 2.68
CA GLN A 130 17.57 -11.54 2.52
C GLN A 130 17.98 -12.99 2.25
N VAL A 131 17.04 -13.92 2.34
CA VAL A 131 17.25 -15.35 2.08
C VAL A 131 16.14 -15.88 1.18
N LYS A 132 16.43 -16.89 0.38
CA LYS A 132 15.43 -17.47 -0.51
C LYS A 132 14.72 -18.64 0.19
N LYS A 133 14.00 -18.30 1.28
CA LYS A 133 13.18 -19.26 2.01
C LYS A 133 12.04 -18.52 2.70
N GLY A 134 11.03 -19.27 3.14
CA GLY A 134 9.88 -18.70 3.82
C GLY A 134 10.21 -18.19 5.22
N TYR A 135 9.17 -17.73 5.92
CA TYR A 135 9.30 -17.12 7.24
C TYR A 135 9.19 -18.10 8.39
N GLN A 136 8.69 -19.26 8.11
CA GLN A 136 8.49 -20.26 9.15
C GLN A 136 9.83 -20.78 9.65
N GLU A 137 10.11 -20.78 10.82
CA GLU A 137 11.34 -21.31 11.39
C GLU A 137 12.57 -20.59 10.90
#